data_30044d59bd4b0991e18e66003a36a90e
#
_entry.id   30044d59bd4b0991e18e66003a36a90e
#
_cell.length_a   1.000
_cell.length_b   1.000
_cell.length_c   1.000
_cell.angle_alpha   90.00
_cell.angle_beta   90.00
_cell.angle_gamma   90.00
#
_symmetry.space_group_name_H-M   'P 1'
#
loop_
_entity.id
_entity.type
_entity.pdbx_description
1 polymer ?
#
loop_
_entity_poly.entity_id
_entity_poly.type
_entity_poly.pdbx_seq_one_letter_code
_entity_poly.pdbx_strand_id
1 'polypeptide(L)'
;GRSWVSPSGTGIFMTLMIKPDINPNNASMLTLVAALAVAKAITSVTGEEALIKWPNDIVVNGKKVCGILTEMNAQFDYINHIVVGIGINVHNESFPEEISQMASSLMIEAGGKRFHRAQIIAETMSYFEQYYDTFLKTQDLSALVREYDELLVNRNKSVRVLDPKEPFDGKAMGITPKGELIVETWESRKLVSSGEVSVRGIYGYV
;
A
#
# COMPACT_ATOMS: atom_id res chain seq x y z
N GLY A 1 -17.35 -6.83 -3.95
CA GLY A 1 -16.17 -6.03 -4.25
C GLY A 1 -16.51 -4.55 -4.19
N ARG A 2 -15.53 -3.73 -3.84
CA ARG A 2 -15.67 -2.27 -3.84
C ARG A 2 -15.45 -1.76 -5.26
N SER A 3 -16.32 -0.85 -5.76
CA SER A 3 -16.11 -0.19 -7.05
C SER A 3 -15.02 0.89 -6.95
N TRP A 4 -14.23 1.00 -8.01
CA TRP A 4 -13.26 2.08 -8.16
C TRP A 4 -13.81 3.10 -9.15
N VAL A 5 -14.01 4.34 -8.71
CA VAL A 5 -14.50 5.42 -9.57
C VAL A 5 -13.31 6.15 -10.17
N SER A 6 -13.21 6.13 -11.50
CA SER A 6 -12.12 6.81 -12.21
C SER A 6 -12.59 7.39 -13.54
N PRO A 7 -12.68 8.72 -13.62
CA PRO A 7 -12.89 9.40 -14.90
C PRO A 7 -11.74 9.13 -15.86
N SER A 8 -12.06 8.98 -17.16
CA SER A 8 -11.06 8.74 -18.19
C SER A 8 -9.98 9.82 -18.22
N GLY A 9 -8.72 9.40 -18.33
CA GLY A 9 -7.58 10.32 -18.48
C GLY A 9 -7.09 11.01 -17.20
N THR A 10 -7.67 10.73 -16.03
CA THR A 10 -7.31 11.41 -14.77
C THR A 10 -6.36 10.60 -13.88
N GLY A 11 -6.40 9.29 -13.94
CA GLY A 11 -5.60 8.41 -13.10
C GLY A 11 -4.49 7.67 -13.84
N ILE A 12 -3.75 6.87 -13.08
CA ILE A 12 -2.86 5.82 -13.56
C ILE A 12 -3.49 4.48 -13.19
N PHE A 13 -3.60 3.59 -14.16
CA PHE A 13 -3.96 2.19 -13.97
C PHE A 13 -2.90 1.36 -14.65
N MET A 14 -2.04 0.75 -13.86
CA MET A 14 -0.96 -0.07 -14.36
C MET A 14 -0.99 -1.45 -13.73
N THR A 15 -0.51 -2.43 -14.45
CA THR A 15 -0.43 -3.81 -14.00
C THR A 15 0.95 -4.34 -14.29
N LEU A 16 1.59 -4.91 -13.27
CA LEU A 16 2.83 -5.64 -13.37
C LEU A 16 2.51 -7.13 -13.33
N MET A 17 2.98 -7.88 -14.30
CA MET A 17 2.93 -9.34 -14.27
C MET A 17 4.36 -9.86 -14.11
N ILE A 18 4.60 -10.59 -13.03
CA ILE A 18 5.92 -11.13 -12.67
C ILE A 18 5.83 -12.62 -12.39
N LYS A 19 6.94 -13.31 -12.58
CA LYS A 19 7.06 -14.73 -12.28
C LYS A 19 8.32 -14.95 -11.42
N PRO A 20 8.23 -14.64 -10.11
CA PRO A 20 9.35 -14.83 -9.22
C PRO A 20 9.56 -16.30 -8.85
N ASP A 21 10.81 -16.67 -8.62
CA ASP A 21 11.16 -17.94 -8.01
C ASP A 21 11.23 -17.77 -6.47
N ILE A 22 10.07 -17.75 -5.85
CA ILE A 22 9.91 -17.62 -4.40
C ILE A 22 8.87 -18.60 -3.89
N ASN A 23 8.86 -18.82 -2.58
CA ASN A 23 7.80 -19.60 -1.95
C ASN A 23 6.45 -18.87 -2.12
N PRO A 24 5.36 -19.56 -2.56
CA PRO A 24 4.03 -18.94 -2.70
C PRO A 24 3.52 -18.21 -1.46
N ASN A 25 3.87 -18.68 -0.26
CA ASN A 25 3.52 -18.00 1.00
C ASN A 25 4.12 -16.60 1.15
N ASN A 26 5.18 -16.29 0.39
CA ASN A 26 5.84 -15.00 0.41
C ASN A 26 5.26 -13.99 -0.59
N ALA A 27 4.35 -14.42 -1.46
CA ALA A 27 3.81 -13.61 -2.54
C ALA A 27 3.05 -12.36 -2.06
N SER A 28 2.35 -12.45 -0.93
CA SER A 28 1.59 -11.32 -0.35
C SER A 28 2.49 -10.13 0.03
N MET A 29 3.76 -10.38 0.34
CA MET A 29 4.73 -9.34 0.66
C MET A 29 5.03 -8.41 -0.52
N LEU A 30 4.79 -8.86 -1.77
CA LEU A 30 4.96 -8.03 -2.97
C LEU A 30 3.98 -6.85 -3.01
N THR A 31 2.87 -6.93 -2.30
CA THR A 31 1.98 -5.78 -2.09
C THR A 31 2.71 -4.67 -1.31
N LEU A 32 3.49 -5.04 -0.29
CA LEU A 32 4.22 -4.09 0.54
C LEU A 32 5.44 -3.53 -0.21
N VAL A 33 6.11 -4.37 -1.02
CA VAL A 33 7.18 -3.92 -1.93
C VAL A 33 6.66 -2.87 -2.92
N ALA A 34 5.50 -3.12 -3.53
CA ALA A 34 4.86 -2.17 -4.44
C ALA A 34 4.42 -0.88 -3.71
N ALA A 35 3.92 -1.00 -2.46
CA ALA A 35 3.54 0.16 -1.66
C ALA A 35 4.73 1.09 -1.37
N LEU A 36 5.89 0.52 -1.01
CA LEU A 36 7.14 1.27 -0.87
C LEU A 36 7.49 2.02 -2.15
N ALA A 37 7.49 1.31 -3.29
CA ALA A 37 7.85 1.88 -4.58
C ALA A 37 6.94 3.06 -4.97
N VAL A 38 5.62 2.88 -4.82
CA VAL A 38 4.63 3.92 -5.14
C VAL A 38 4.77 5.12 -4.22
N ALA A 39 4.93 4.91 -2.91
CA ALA A 39 5.08 6.01 -1.95
C ALA A 39 6.32 6.86 -2.27
N LYS A 40 7.46 6.22 -2.52
CA LYS A 40 8.71 6.91 -2.91
C LYS A 40 8.57 7.67 -4.23
N ALA A 41 7.95 7.03 -5.24
CA ALA A 41 7.74 7.64 -6.55
C ALA A 41 6.85 8.89 -6.46
N ILE A 42 5.74 8.80 -5.71
CA ILE A 42 4.86 9.95 -5.49
C ILE A 42 5.63 11.08 -4.82
N THR A 43 6.32 10.81 -3.72
CA THR A 43 7.09 11.84 -3.00
C THR A 43 8.17 12.46 -3.90
N SER A 44 8.92 11.64 -4.66
CA SER A 44 9.96 12.11 -5.59
C SER A 44 9.43 13.06 -6.66
N VAL A 45 8.27 12.72 -7.26
CA VAL A 45 7.72 13.49 -8.39
C VAL A 45 6.92 14.70 -7.95
N THR A 46 6.20 14.59 -6.84
CA THR A 46 5.25 15.64 -6.43
C THR A 46 5.81 16.59 -5.38
N GLY A 47 6.74 16.13 -4.57
CA GLY A 47 7.19 16.80 -3.35
C GLY A 47 6.23 16.63 -2.17
N GLU A 48 5.07 16.00 -2.36
CA GLU A 48 4.12 15.71 -1.29
C GLU A 48 4.56 14.46 -0.50
N GLU A 49 4.40 14.48 0.82
CA GLU A 49 4.72 13.33 1.66
C GLU A 49 3.68 12.22 1.45
N ALA A 50 4.09 11.16 0.76
CA ALA A 50 3.26 9.98 0.55
C ALA A 50 3.58 8.92 1.59
N LEU A 51 2.58 8.51 2.37
CA LEU A 51 2.69 7.53 3.43
C LEU A 51 1.91 6.26 3.08
N ILE A 52 2.28 5.15 3.70
CA ILE A 52 1.66 3.85 3.49
C ILE A 52 0.63 3.59 4.58
N LYS A 53 -0.62 3.38 4.20
CA LYS A 53 -1.61 2.76 5.06
C LYS A 53 -1.63 1.27 4.79
N TRP A 54 -1.08 0.52 5.74
CA TRP A 54 -0.95 -0.93 5.64
C TRP A 54 -2.28 -1.61 5.29
N PRO A 55 -2.29 -2.63 4.43
CA PRO A 55 -1.12 -3.17 3.71
C PRO A 55 -0.90 -2.56 2.31
N ASN A 56 -1.88 -1.86 1.71
CA ASN A 56 -1.98 -1.71 0.26
C ASN A 56 -2.49 -0.33 -0.21
N ASP A 57 -2.62 0.64 0.68
CA ASP A 57 -3.09 1.97 0.33
C ASP A 57 -1.99 3.02 0.52
N ILE A 58 -1.87 3.97 -0.41
CA ILE A 58 -1.02 5.13 -0.23
C ILE A 58 -1.89 6.34 0.05
N VAL A 59 -1.45 7.12 1.03
CA VAL A 59 -2.16 8.32 1.49
C VAL A 59 -1.26 9.55 1.41
N VAL A 60 -1.86 10.68 1.07
CA VAL A 60 -1.27 12.01 1.17
C VAL A 60 -2.23 12.85 2.01
N ASN A 61 -1.73 13.58 3.00
CA ASN A 61 -2.54 14.35 3.95
C ASN A 61 -3.68 13.54 4.60
N GLY A 62 -3.43 12.24 4.85
CA GLY A 62 -4.41 11.33 5.47
C GLY A 62 -5.50 10.81 4.55
N LYS A 63 -5.52 11.18 3.25
CA LYS A 63 -6.49 10.71 2.26
C LYS A 63 -5.87 9.76 1.26
N LYS A 64 -6.61 8.72 0.90
CA LYS A 64 -6.17 7.70 -0.07
C LYS A 64 -6.03 8.29 -1.47
N VAL A 65 -4.82 8.20 -2.03
CA VAL A 65 -4.50 8.56 -3.40
C VAL A 65 -4.16 7.36 -4.29
N CYS A 66 -3.82 6.21 -3.68
CA CYS A 66 -3.51 5.00 -4.44
C CYS A 66 -4.02 3.76 -3.70
N GLY A 67 -4.41 2.75 -4.48
CA GLY A 67 -4.70 1.40 -4.02
C GLY A 67 -3.92 0.38 -4.84
N ILE A 68 -3.44 -0.66 -4.17
CA ILE A 68 -2.66 -1.74 -4.75
C ILE A 68 -3.42 -3.05 -4.53
N LEU A 69 -3.48 -3.89 -5.56
CA LEU A 69 -4.07 -5.23 -5.50
C LEU A 69 -3.07 -6.24 -6.06
N THR A 70 -2.75 -7.24 -5.27
CA THR A 70 -1.89 -8.34 -5.71
C THR A 70 -2.70 -9.62 -5.78
N GLU A 71 -2.66 -10.27 -6.93
CA GLU A 71 -3.30 -11.54 -7.20
C GLU A 71 -2.24 -12.55 -7.66
N MET A 72 -2.36 -13.78 -7.22
CA MET A 72 -1.41 -14.84 -7.54
C MET A 72 -2.15 -16.01 -8.16
N ASN A 73 -1.56 -16.52 -9.25
CA ASN A 73 -1.88 -17.84 -9.79
C ASN A 73 -0.70 -18.77 -9.46
N ALA A 74 -0.95 -19.74 -8.59
CA ALA A 74 0.07 -20.68 -8.14
C ALA A 74 -0.48 -22.11 -8.10
N GLN A 75 0.43 -23.09 -8.17
CA GLN A 75 0.20 -24.47 -7.78
C GLN A 75 0.78 -24.71 -6.38
N PHE A 76 0.74 -25.95 -5.90
CA PHE A 76 1.10 -26.26 -4.53
C PHE A 76 2.48 -25.75 -4.11
N ASP A 77 3.46 -25.82 -5.02
CA ASP A 77 4.87 -25.57 -4.75
C ASP A 77 5.52 -24.51 -5.65
N TYR A 78 4.80 -23.95 -6.64
CA TYR A 78 5.35 -22.94 -7.52
C TYR A 78 4.32 -21.90 -7.97
N ILE A 79 4.83 -20.72 -8.33
CA ILE A 79 4.07 -19.59 -8.82
C ILE A 79 4.04 -19.59 -10.35
N ASN A 80 2.85 -19.63 -10.95
CA ASN A 80 2.69 -19.43 -12.38
C ASN A 80 2.97 -17.96 -12.75
N HIS A 81 2.32 -17.05 -12.04
CA HIS A 81 2.53 -15.60 -12.14
C HIS A 81 1.88 -14.88 -10.96
N ILE A 82 2.37 -13.69 -10.69
CA ILE A 82 1.77 -12.72 -9.78
C ILE A 82 1.42 -11.48 -10.59
N VAL A 83 0.22 -10.95 -10.35
CA VAL A 83 -0.27 -9.72 -10.95
C VAL A 83 -0.38 -8.67 -9.85
N VAL A 84 0.32 -7.54 -10.03
CA VAL A 84 0.25 -6.40 -9.13
C VAL A 84 -0.45 -5.25 -9.85
N GLY A 85 -1.71 -5.01 -9.53
CA GLY A 85 -2.49 -3.88 -10.02
C GLY A 85 -2.27 -2.64 -9.15
N ILE A 86 -1.95 -1.50 -9.77
CA ILE A 86 -1.71 -0.23 -9.10
C ILE A 86 -2.62 0.83 -9.70
N GLY A 87 -3.50 1.40 -8.87
CA GLY A 87 -4.38 2.51 -9.26
C GLY A 87 -4.01 3.78 -8.50
N ILE A 88 -3.61 4.86 -9.21
CA ILE A 88 -3.25 6.14 -8.61
C ILE A 88 -4.19 7.23 -9.10
N ASN A 89 -4.84 7.93 -8.18
CA ASN A 89 -5.64 9.13 -8.46
C ASN A 89 -4.68 10.31 -8.67
N VAL A 90 -4.53 10.79 -9.90
CA VAL A 90 -3.57 11.86 -10.21
C VAL A 90 -4.27 13.20 -10.41
N HIS A 91 -5.22 13.28 -11.34
CA HIS A 91 -5.89 14.52 -11.74
C HIS A 91 -7.41 14.47 -11.53
N ASN A 92 -7.91 13.61 -10.67
CA ASN A 92 -9.32 13.60 -10.28
C ASN A 92 -9.62 14.94 -9.57
N GLU A 93 -10.65 15.65 -10.02
CA GLU A 93 -11.05 16.97 -9.49
C GLU A 93 -12.04 16.86 -8.32
N SER A 94 -12.76 15.73 -8.26
CA SER A 94 -13.75 15.46 -7.21
C SER A 94 -13.94 13.96 -7.02
N PHE A 95 -14.56 13.60 -5.91
CA PHE A 95 -14.94 12.25 -5.55
C PHE A 95 -16.41 12.22 -5.10
N PRO A 96 -17.11 11.09 -5.24
CA PRO A 96 -18.44 10.91 -4.66
C PRO A 96 -18.47 11.26 -3.17
N GLU A 97 -19.57 11.82 -2.69
CA GLU A 97 -19.71 12.31 -1.31
C GLU A 97 -19.35 11.23 -0.28
N GLU A 98 -19.76 9.98 -0.54
CA GLU A 98 -19.57 8.83 0.34
C GLU A 98 -18.09 8.50 0.59
N ILE A 99 -17.19 8.88 -0.31
CA ILE A 99 -15.75 8.61 -0.21
C ILE A 99 -14.88 9.86 -0.16
N SER A 100 -15.44 11.05 -0.35
CA SER A 100 -14.72 12.34 -0.43
C SER A 100 -13.89 12.66 0.81
N GLN A 101 -14.30 12.15 1.98
CA GLN A 101 -13.55 12.30 3.22
C GLN A 101 -12.32 11.37 3.31
N MET A 102 -12.31 10.28 2.54
CA MET A 102 -11.29 9.23 2.62
C MET A 102 -10.39 9.17 1.37
N ALA A 103 -10.88 9.61 0.23
CA ALA A 103 -10.17 9.56 -1.05
C ALA A 103 -9.80 10.96 -1.54
N SER A 104 -8.66 11.05 -2.23
CA SER A 104 -8.20 12.28 -2.87
C SER A 104 -7.36 11.96 -4.11
N SER A 105 -6.83 12.99 -4.76
CA SER A 105 -5.89 12.90 -5.86
C SER A 105 -4.63 13.72 -5.58
N LEU A 106 -3.54 13.37 -6.26
CA LEU A 106 -2.29 14.12 -6.14
C LEU A 106 -2.47 15.60 -6.49
N MET A 107 -3.31 15.89 -7.49
CA MET A 107 -3.62 17.27 -7.89
C MET A 107 -4.34 18.03 -6.78
N ILE A 108 -5.35 17.43 -6.14
CA ILE A 108 -6.10 18.08 -5.05
C ILE A 108 -5.15 18.36 -3.88
N GLU A 109 -4.39 17.36 -3.44
CA GLU A 109 -3.51 17.47 -2.28
C GLU A 109 -2.33 18.44 -2.51
N ALA A 110 -1.90 18.63 -3.76
CA ALA A 110 -0.89 19.60 -4.16
C ALA A 110 -1.46 20.99 -4.57
N GLY A 111 -2.67 21.33 -4.11
CA GLY A 111 -3.26 22.66 -4.35
C GLY A 111 -3.57 22.96 -5.81
N GLY A 112 -3.91 21.94 -6.61
CA GLY A 112 -4.27 22.11 -8.03
C GLY A 112 -3.11 21.90 -9.02
N LYS A 113 -1.90 21.59 -8.52
CA LYS A 113 -0.73 21.32 -9.38
C LYS A 113 -0.92 20.04 -10.19
N ARG A 114 -0.62 20.10 -11.48
CA ARG A 114 -0.69 18.93 -12.38
C ARG A 114 0.67 18.26 -12.50
N PHE A 115 0.65 16.93 -12.63
CA PHE A 115 1.85 16.10 -12.69
C PHE A 115 1.90 15.26 -13.97
N HIS A 116 3.09 14.99 -14.48
CA HIS A 116 3.26 14.09 -15.62
C HIS A 116 3.09 12.63 -15.17
N ARG A 117 1.98 11.99 -15.56
CA ARG A 117 1.68 10.60 -15.21
C ARG A 117 2.77 9.62 -15.64
N ALA A 118 3.36 9.85 -16.82
CA ALA A 118 4.46 9.01 -17.32
C ALA A 118 5.68 9.06 -16.40
N GLN A 119 5.96 10.20 -15.78
CA GLN A 119 7.07 10.33 -14.83
C GLN A 119 6.77 9.54 -13.54
N ILE A 120 5.54 9.61 -13.02
CA ILE A 120 5.13 8.81 -11.84
C ILE A 120 5.27 7.32 -12.14
N ILE A 121 4.86 6.88 -13.34
CA ILE A 121 5.01 5.47 -13.77
C ILE A 121 6.49 5.08 -13.82
N ALA A 122 7.33 5.88 -14.45
CA ALA A 122 8.76 5.60 -14.59
C ALA A 122 9.46 5.49 -13.23
N GLU A 123 9.21 6.45 -12.32
CA GLU A 123 9.75 6.42 -10.96
C GLU A 123 9.22 5.23 -10.17
N THR A 124 7.92 4.91 -10.28
CA THR A 124 7.34 3.73 -9.62
C THR A 124 8.04 2.46 -10.07
N MET A 125 8.29 2.31 -11.38
CA MET A 125 8.99 1.13 -11.92
C MET A 125 10.44 1.07 -11.45
N SER A 126 11.14 2.19 -11.44
CA SER A 126 12.53 2.27 -10.97
C SER A 126 12.65 1.87 -9.49
N TYR A 127 11.81 2.41 -8.62
CA TYR A 127 11.79 2.02 -7.20
C TYR A 127 11.32 0.57 -7.01
N PHE A 128 10.32 0.12 -7.79
CA PHE A 128 9.84 -1.25 -7.69
C PHE A 128 10.96 -2.25 -8.03
N GLU A 129 11.72 -2.04 -9.10
CA GLU A 129 12.85 -2.88 -9.47
C GLU A 129 13.86 -2.97 -8.32
N GLN A 130 14.26 -1.85 -7.73
CA GLN A 130 15.22 -1.81 -6.62
C GLN A 130 14.75 -2.58 -5.39
N TYR A 131 13.50 -2.38 -4.98
CA TYR A 131 12.92 -3.04 -3.81
C TYR A 131 12.63 -4.52 -4.08
N TYR A 132 12.21 -4.85 -5.30
CA TYR A 132 11.99 -6.21 -5.73
C TYR A 132 13.29 -7.03 -5.75
N ASP A 133 14.37 -6.47 -6.29
CA ASP A 133 15.70 -7.09 -6.27
C ASP A 133 16.20 -7.32 -4.84
N THR A 134 15.91 -6.37 -3.94
CA THR A 134 16.25 -6.51 -2.51
C THR A 134 15.43 -7.63 -1.88
N PHE A 135 14.12 -7.67 -2.14
CA PHE A 135 13.22 -8.72 -1.67
C PHE A 135 13.62 -10.11 -2.17
N LEU A 136 14.01 -10.24 -3.44
CA LEU A 136 14.41 -11.54 -4.00
C LEU A 136 15.67 -12.14 -3.32
N LYS A 137 16.57 -11.30 -2.79
CA LYS A 137 17.77 -11.75 -2.09
C LYS A 137 17.47 -12.37 -0.73
N THR A 138 16.51 -11.82 -0.01
CA THR A 138 16.15 -12.27 1.35
C THR A 138 14.91 -13.17 1.35
N GLN A 139 14.06 -13.05 0.34
CA GLN A 139 12.73 -13.66 0.22
C GLN A 139 11.79 -13.26 1.37
N ASP A 140 12.12 -12.17 2.07
CA ASP A 140 11.32 -11.52 3.10
C ASP A 140 11.55 -10.00 3.07
N LEU A 141 10.94 -9.27 3.99
CA LEU A 141 11.06 -7.81 4.09
C LEU A 141 12.14 -7.36 5.09
N SER A 142 12.98 -8.25 5.61
CA SER A 142 13.97 -7.92 6.67
C SER A 142 14.83 -6.69 6.32
N ALA A 143 15.27 -6.59 5.07
CA ALA A 143 16.04 -5.45 4.58
C ALA A 143 15.22 -4.17 4.35
N LEU A 144 13.88 -4.27 4.29
CA LEU A 144 12.96 -3.18 3.96
C LEU A 144 12.10 -2.70 5.13
N VAL A 145 12.04 -3.46 6.24
CA VAL A 145 11.21 -3.16 7.42
C VAL A 145 11.41 -1.73 7.90
N ARG A 146 12.67 -1.31 8.05
CA ARG A 146 12.98 0.03 8.59
C ARG A 146 12.37 1.13 7.71
N GLU A 147 12.60 1.05 6.41
CA GLU A 147 12.11 2.04 5.46
C GLU A 147 10.58 2.02 5.35
N TYR A 148 9.98 0.83 5.37
CA TYR A 148 8.53 0.68 5.40
C TYR A 148 7.92 1.32 6.65
N ASP A 149 8.50 1.05 7.82
CA ASP A 149 8.05 1.59 9.09
C ASP A 149 8.16 3.12 9.18
N GLU A 150 9.17 3.71 8.53
CA GLU A 150 9.31 5.18 8.43
C GLU A 150 8.16 5.80 7.63
N LEU A 151 7.61 5.08 6.65
CA LEU A 151 6.49 5.54 5.82
C LEU A 151 5.13 5.07 6.33
N LEU A 152 5.05 4.23 7.36
CA LEU A 152 3.80 3.69 7.88
C LEU A 152 3.00 4.77 8.62
N VAL A 153 1.90 5.21 8.03
CA VAL A 153 1.09 6.35 8.53
C VAL A 153 0.52 6.12 9.92
N ASN A 154 0.23 4.86 10.26
CA ASN A 154 -0.33 4.49 11.57
C ASN A 154 0.72 4.12 12.61
N ARG A 155 2.01 4.16 12.29
CA ARG A 155 3.05 3.80 13.25
C ARG A 155 2.96 4.63 14.52
N ASN A 156 3.02 3.95 15.65
CA ASN A 156 2.85 4.52 16.99
C ASN A 156 1.48 5.17 17.25
N LYS A 157 0.49 4.96 16.37
CA LYS A 157 -0.89 5.45 16.57
C LYS A 157 -1.83 4.33 16.98
N SER A 158 -2.91 4.72 17.66
CA SER A 158 -3.99 3.81 17.99
C SER A 158 -4.80 3.43 16.76
N VAL A 159 -5.03 2.14 16.58
CA VAL A 159 -5.74 1.58 15.44
C VAL A 159 -6.81 0.60 15.88
N ARG A 160 -7.84 0.46 15.06
CA ARG A 160 -8.83 -0.61 15.15
C ARG A 160 -8.58 -1.62 14.05
N VAL A 161 -8.37 -2.86 14.45
CA VAL A 161 -8.27 -4.01 13.55
C VAL A 161 -9.67 -4.59 13.39
N LEU A 162 -10.19 -4.51 12.15
CA LEU A 162 -11.52 -5.03 11.80
C LEU A 162 -11.37 -6.49 11.36
N ASP A 163 -10.99 -7.36 12.31
CA ASP A 163 -10.99 -8.80 12.09
C ASP A 163 -12.44 -9.31 12.03
N PRO A 164 -12.82 -10.11 11.01
CA PRO A 164 -14.19 -10.64 10.91
C PRO A 164 -14.61 -11.52 12.10
N LYS A 165 -13.66 -12.15 12.79
CA LYS A 165 -13.93 -13.03 13.94
C LYS A 165 -13.91 -12.26 15.25
N GLU A 166 -12.89 -11.46 15.45
CA GLU A 166 -12.67 -10.75 16.72
C GLU A 166 -12.00 -9.40 16.46
N PRO A 167 -12.78 -8.32 16.23
CA PRO A 167 -12.20 -6.98 16.10
C PRO A 167 -11.59 -6.54 17.42
N PHE A 168 -10.46 -5.82 17.34
CA PHE A 168 -9.76 -5.32 18.52
C PHE A 168 -9.07 -3.98 18.25
N ASP A 169 -8.79 -3.26 19.32
CA ASP A 169 -8.06 -2.01 19.32
C ASP A 169 -6.63 -2.24 19.87
N GLY A 170 -5.67 -1.44 19.37
CA GLY A 170 -4.31 -1.48 19.84
C GLY A 170 -3.46 -0.39 19.20
N LYS A 171 -2.16 -0.40 19.50
CA LYS A 171 -1.19 0.53 18.93
C LYS A 171 -0.39 -0.16 17.84
N ALA A 172 -0.41 0.38 16.63
CA ALA A 172 0.41 -0.12 15.53
C ALA A 172 1.89 0.24 15.76
N MET A 173 2.76 -0.75 15.76
CA MET A 173 4.19 -0.58 16.11
C MET A 173 5.10 -0.58 14.89
N GLY A 174 4.70 -1.22 13.80
CA GLY A 174 5.47 -1.44 12.58
C GLY A 174 5.12 -2.77 11.95
N ILE A 175 5.96 -3.30 11.08
CA ILE A 175 5.75 -4.59 10.44
C ILE A 175 6.82 -5.62 10.84
N THR A 176 6.47 -6.90 10.72
CA THR A 176 7.45 -8.01 10.80
C THR A 176 8.20 -8.17 9.48
N PRO A 177 9.32 -8.91 9.45
CA PRO A 177 9.96 -9.32 8.19
C PRO A 177 9.03 -10.09 7.23
N LYS A 178 7.94 -10.66 7.73
CA LYS A 178 6.90 -11.33 6.91
C LYS A 178 5.78 -10.38 6.45
N GLY A 179 5.89 -9.08 6.75
CA GLY A 179 4.92 -8.07 6.34
C GLY A 179 3.65 -8.01 7.18
N GLU A 180 3.59 -8.74 8.29
CA GLU A 180 2.47 -8.67 9.23
C GLU A 180 2.54 -7.35 10.02
N LEU A 181 1.39 -6.70 10.24
CA LEU A 181 1.33 -5.52 11.10
C LEU A 181 1.43 -5.95 12.58
N ILE A 182 2.35 -5.35 13.30
CA ILE A 182 2.51 -5.56 14.74
C ILE A 182 1.56 -4.60 15.47
N VAL A 183 0.61 -5.14 16.21
CA VAL A 183 -0.33 -4.34 17.01
C VAL A 183 -0.17 -4.72 18.48
N GLU A 184 0.20 -3.74 19.30
CA GLU A 184 0.34 -3.89 20.75
C GLU A 184 -0.98 -3.55 21.42
N THR A 185 -1.54 -4.53 22.14
CA THR A 185 -2.72 -4.37 22.96
C THR A 185 -2.29 -4.27 24.43
N TRP A 186 -3.25 -4.02 25.33
CA TRP A 186 -2.96 -4.01 26.77
C TRP A 186 -2.57 -5.41 27.33
N GLU A 187 -2.99 -6.48 26.65
CA GLU A 187 -2.69 -7.86 27.09
C GLU A 187 -1.44 -8.44 26.43
N SER A 188 -1.25 -8.14 25.15
CA SER A 188 -0.24 -8.85 24.34
C SER A 188 0.09 -8.10 23.06
N ARG A 189 1.13 -8.57 22.37
CA ARG A 189 1.45 -8.19 21.00
C ARG A 189 0.78 -9.17 20.03
N LYS A 190 -0.08 -8.65 19.14
CA LYS A 190 -0.76 -9.42 18.09
C LYS A 190 -0.11 -9.14 16.75
N LEU A 191 0.01 -10.16 15.90
CA LEU A 191 0.47 -10.06 14.50
C LEU A 191 -0.74 -10.17 13.59
N VAL A 192 -0.90 -9.19 12.71
CA VAL A 192 -2.04 -9.10 11.79
C VAL A 192 -1.54 -9.37 10.38
N SER A 193 -1.99 -10.47 9.77
CA SER A 193 -1.65 -10.81 8.39
C SER A 193 -2.50 -10.01 7.41
N SER A 194 -1.90 -9.63 6.26
CA SER A 194 -2.64 -9.03 5.15
C SER A 194 -3.60 -10.06 4.54
N GLY A 195 -4.82 -9.64 4.20
CA GLY A 195 -5.84 -10.51 3.61
C GLY A 195 -7.24 -9.99 3.89
N GLU A 196 -7.99 -10.67 4.74
CA GLU A 196 -9.39 -10.34 5.04
C GLU A 196 -9.58 -9.22 6.07
N VAL A 197 -8.49 -8.69 6.63
CA VAL A 197 -8.50 -7.72 7.72
C VAL A 197 -8.34 -6.30 7.20
N SER A 198 -9.14 -5.36 7.72
CA SER A 198 -8.99 -3.92 7.49
C SER A 198 -8.50 -3.25 8.77
N VAL A 199 -7.52 -2.36 8.63
CA VAL A 199 -7.01 -1.55 9.76
C VAL A 199 -7.40 -0.09 9.54
N ARG A 200 -7.91 0.56 10.56
CA ARG A 200 -8.31 1.97 10.53
C ARG A 200 -7.76 2.71 11.74
N GLY A 201 -7.54 4.00 11.61
CA GLY A 201 -7.36 4.87 12.77
C GLY A 201 -8.64 4.89 13.63
N ILE A 202 -8.49 5.07 14.95
CA ILE A 202 -9.65 5.09 15.86
C ILE A 202 -10.58 6.27 15.54
N TYR A 203 -10.04 7.38 15.05
CA TYR A 203 -10.79 8.60 14.76
C TYR A 203 -11.02 8.86 13.27
N GLY A 204 -10.70 7.91 12.38
CA GLY A 204 -10.87 8.13 10.95
C GLY A 204 -10.30 7.02 10.06
N TYR A 205 -9.96 7.40 8.83
CA TYR A 205 -9.44 6.46 7.84
C TYR A 205 -7.98 6.04 8.15
N VAL A 206 -7.17 6.96 8.66
CA VAL A 206 -5.77 6.76 9.05
C VAL A 206 -5.56 7.09 10.51
#